data_ab2018cbe7b12dd70eb317eef548e426
#
_entry.id   ab2018cbe7b12dd70eb317eef548e426
#
_cell.length_a   1.000
_cell.length_b   1.000
_cell.length_c   1.000
_cell.angle_alpha   90.00
_cell.angle_beta   90.00
_cell.angle_gamma   90.00
#
_symmetry.space_group_name_H-M   'P 1'
#
loop_
_entity.id
_entity.type
_entity.pdbx_description
1 polymer ?
#
loop_
_entity_poly.entity_id
_entity_poly.type
_entity_poly.pdbx_seq_one_letter_code
_entity_poly.pdbx_strand_id
1 'polypeptide(L)'
;MIIAATMATMMLATGTIITNVYKTESNPDVDDAKVLKLSKTITFVFAYLTLIPAFLIPSKSLTNLFLTLQHVAAAPVSFSILAGLLWKKTTKQGAFWSMLTGMITGVAWMLLGLTDIVEAVYPVVVVTYGVGIIVSLMTYKEKN
;
A
#
# COMPACT_ATOMS: atom_id res chain seq x y z
N MET A 1 -15.38 -3.53 18.87
CA MET A 1 -14.65 -2.32 18.39
C MET A 1 -13.68 -2.61 17.25
N ILE A 2 -12.81 -3.61 17.32
CA ILE A 2 -11.80 -3.92 16.27
C ILE A 2 -12.44 -4.18 14.91
N ILE A 3 -13.50 -5.00 14.84
CA ILE A 3 -14.19 -5.35 13.58
C ILE A 3 -14.77 -4.10 12.89
N ALA A 4 -15.38 -3.20 13.67
CA ALA A 4 -15.96 -1.97 13.11
C ALA A 4 -14.87 -1.02 12.57
N ALA A 5 -13.72 -0.91 13.24
CA ALA A 5 -12.61 -0.11 12.79
C ALA A 5 -12.00 -0.68 11.49
N THR A 6 -11.85 -2.00 11.40
CA THR A 6 -11.34 -2.66 10.19
C THR A 6 -12.27 -2.49 9.00
N MET A 7 -13.59 -2.64 9.21
CA MET A 7 -14.58 -2.39 8.16
C MET A 7 -14.58 -0.93 7.69
N ALA A 8 -14.48 0.02 8.61
CA ALA A 8 -14.41 1.44 8.26
C ALA A 8 -13.15 1.77 7.44
N THR A 9 -12.01 1.21 7.80
CA THR A 9 -10.75 1.41 7.07
C THR A 9 -10.82 0.79 5.67
N MET A 10 -11.39 -0.40 5.51
CA MET A 10 -11.61 -1.02 4.20
C MET A 10 -12.57 -0.22 3.33
N MET A 11 -13.65 0.32 3.89
CA MET A 11 -14.58 1.18 3.15
C MET A 11 -13.92 2.49 2.71
N LEU A 12 -13.11 3.10 3.55
CA LEU A 12 -12.34 4.29 3.20
C LEU A 12 -11.34 4.01 2.08
N ALA A 13 -10.56 2.94 2.19
CA ALA A 13 -9.59 2.57 1.18
C ALA A 13 -10.23 2.27 -0.17
N THR A 14 -11.29 1.46 -0.21
CA THR A 14 -12.02 1.16 -1.45
C THR A 14 -12.71 2.38 -2.03
N GLY A 15 -13.32 3.22 -1.20
CA GLY A 15 -13.93 4.48 -1.62
C GLY A 15 -12.91 5.42 -2.25
N THR A 16 -11.73 5.57 -1.63
CA THR A 16 -10.66 6.43 -2.14
C THR A 16 -10.12 5.94 -3.48
N ILE A 17 -9.88 4.64 -3.63
CA ILE A 17 -9.41 4.06 -4.89
C ILE A 17 -10.44 4.28 -6.01
N ILE A 18 -11.72 4.02 -5.75
CA ILE A 18 -12.76 4.17 -6.75
C ILE A 18 -12.95 5.64 -7.13
N THR A 19 -12.97 6.53 -6.15
CA THR A 19 -13.16 7.96 -6.42
C THR A 19 -11.97 8.55 -7.18
N ASN A 20 -10.75 8.24 -6.75
CA ASN A 20 -9.56 8.86 -7.35
C ASN A 20 -9.12 8.20 -8.66
N VAL A 21 -9.34 6.89 -8.83
CA VAL A 21 -8.90 6.18 -10.05
C VAL A 21 -10.05 6.06 -11.04
N TYR A 22 -11.19 5.54 -10.61
CA TYR A 22 -12.28 5.24 -11.53
C TYR A 22 -13.06 6.48 -11.95
N LYS A 23 -13.43 7.35 -11.01
CA LYS A 23 -14.22 8.57 -11.31
C LYS A 23 -13.35 9.67 -11.92
N THR A 24 -12.13 9.88 -11.40
CA THR A 24 -11.29 11.00 -11.85
C THR A 24 -10.55 10.73 -13.14
N GLU A 25 -10.01 9.51 -13.33
CA GLU A 25 -9.16 9.21 -14.50
C GLU A 25 -9.92 8.53 -15.66
N SER A 26 -10.87 7.61 -15.34
CA SER A 26 -11.50 6.80 -16.39
C SER A 26 -12.87 7.29 -16.83
N ASN A 27 -13.66 7.83 -15.92
CA ASN A 27 -15.06 8.24 -16.22
C ASN A 27 -15.51 9.39 -15.32
N PRO A 28 -15.27 10.65 -15.67
CA PRO A 28 -15.65 11.80 -14.86
C PRO A 28 -17.17 11.96 -14.66
N ASP A 29 -17.98 11.47 -15.58
CA ASP A 29 -19.46 11.60 -15.59
C ASP A 29 -20.19 10.38 -14.99
N VAL A 30 -19.51 9.52 -14.26
CA VAL A 30 -20.15 8.34 -13.64
C VAL A 30 -21.11 8.74 -12.53
N ASP A 31 -22.32 8.21 -12.60
CA ASP A 31 -23.36 8.35 -11.60
C ASP A 31 -22.88 7.82 -10.22
N ASP A 32 -23.12 8.61 -9.18
CA ASP A 32 -22.73 8.28 -7.80
C ASP A 32 -23.33 6.96 -7.31
N ALA A 33 -24.50 6.56 -7.83
CA ALA A 33 -25.11 5.27 -7.54
C ALA A 33 -24.26 4.09 -8.06
N LYS A 34 -23.62 4.23 -9.22
CA LYS A 34 -22.69 3.23 -9.78
C LYS A 34 -21.40 3.15 -8.96
N VAL A 35 -20.85 4.29 -8.55
CA VAL A 35 -19.67 4.38 -7.70
C VAL A 35 -19.93 3.66 -6.36
N LEU A 36 -21.09 3.90 -5.75
CA LEU A 36 -21.48 3.26 -4.50
C LEU A 36 -21.64 1.74 -4.64
N LYS A 37 -22.28 1.28 -5.72
CA LYS A 37 -22.45 -0.15 -6.01
C LYS A 37 -21.10 -0.84 -6.22
N LEU A 38 -20.21 -0.21 -6.97
CA LEU A 38 -18.86 -0.72 -7.20
C LEU A 38 -18.05 -0.78 -5.91
N SER A 39 -18.12 0.27 -5.07
CA SER A 39 -17.46 0.30 -3.75
C SER A 39 -17.93 -0.85 -2.87
N LYS A 40 -19.24 -1.09 -2.78
CA LYS A 40 -19.79 -2.21 -2.02
C LYS A 40 -19.28 -3.54 -2.55
N THR A 41 -19.31 -3.76 -3.85
CA THR A 41 -18.87 -5.02 -4.47
C THR A 41 -17.40 -5.29 -4.18
N ILE A 42 -16.53 -4.28 -4.37
CA ILE A 42 -15.10 -4.41 -4.10
C ILE A 42 -14.85 -4.67 -2.62
N THR A 43 -15.55 -3.97 -1.72
CA THR A 43 -15.43 -4.21 -0.27
C THR A 43 -15.80 -5.65 0.10
N PHE A 44 -16.88 -6.19 -0.49
CA PHE A 44 -17.25 -7.60 -0.28
C PHE A 44 -16.17 -8.57 -0.80
N VAL A 45 -15.62 -8.33 -1.98
CA VAL A 45 -14.56 -9.17 -2.55
C VAL A 45 -13.32 -9.15 -1.65
N PHE A 46 -12.90 -7.98 -1.18
CA PHE A 46 -11.78 -7.88 -0.23
C PHE A 46 -12.07 -8.56 1.11
N ALA A 47 -13.29 -8.44 1.63
CA ALA A 47 -13.69 -9.13 2.85
C ALA A 47 -13.59 -10.65 2.71
N TYR A 48 -14.04 -11.21 1.59
CA TYR A 48 -13.90 -12.64 1.31
C TYR A 48 -12.43 -13.06 1.13
N LEU A 49 -11.62 -12.27 0.43
CA LEU A 49 -10.19 -12.53 0.26
C LEU A 49 -9.43 -12.55 1.60
N THR A 50 -9.83 -11.71 2.56
CA THR A 50 -9.20 -11.70 3.88
C THR A 50 -9.60 -12.87 4.77
N LEU A 51 -10.71 -13.54 4.49
CA LEU A 51 -11.10 -14.76 5.21
C LEU A 51 -10.17 -15.95 4.91
N ILE A 52 -9.66 -16.04 3.69
CA ILE A 52 -8.79 -17.16 3.27
C ILE A 52 -7.56 -17.29 4.18
N PRO A 53 -6.71 -16.27 4.36
CA PRO A 53 -5.57 -16.36 5.27
C PRO A 53 -5.98 -16.49 6.74
N ALA A 54 -7.14 -15.97 7.15
CA ALA A 54 -7.62 -16.10 8.52
C ALA A 54 -7.90 -17.56 8.93
N PHE A 55 -8.33 -18.41 7.98
CA PHE A 55 -8.53 -19.83 8.21
C PHE A 55 -7.24 -20.67 8.06
N LEU A 56 -6.29 -20.21 7.25
CA LEU A 56 -5.06 -20.96 6.97
C LEU A 56 -3.94 -20.70 7.98
N ILE A 57 -3.96 -19.55 8.67
CA ILE A 57 -2.87 -19.14 9.55
C ILE A 57 -3.24 -19.42 11.01
N PRO A 58 -2.39 -20.15 11.77
CA PRO A 58 -2.61 -20.40 13.18
C PRO A 58 -2.72 -19.09 13.99
N SER A 59 -3.66 -19.02 14.92
CA SER A 59 -3.98 -17.81 15.70
C SER A 59 -2.79 -17.21 16.46
N LYS A 60 -1.82 -18.05 16.89
CA LYS A 60 -0.60 -17.56 17.57
C LYS A 60 0.33 -16.73 16.68
N SER A 61 0.28 -16.95 15.36
CA SER A 61 1.09 -16.21 14.38
C SER A 61 0.38 -14.97 13.82
N LEU A 62 -0.93 -14.83 14.05
CA LEU A 62 -1.73 -13.72 13.47
C LEU A 62 -1.26 -12.35 13.98
N THR A 63 -0.90 -12.22 15.25
CA THR A 63 -0.43 -10.95 15.80
C THR A 63 0.89 -10.53 15.18
N ASN A 64 1.84 -11.45 15.09
CA ASN A 64 3.14 -11.17 14.47
C ASN A 64 3.00 -10.89 12.98
N LEU A 65 2.16 -11.65 12.29
CA LEU A 65 1.84 -11.40 10.88
C LEU A 65 1.23 -10.01 10.67
N PHE A 66 0.28 -9.63 11.52
CA PHE A 66 -0.38 -8.32 11.46
C PHE A 66 0.62 -7.18 11.66
N LEU A 67 1.48 -7.28 12.67
CA LEU A 67 2.51 -6.28 12.94
C LEU A 67 3.51 -6.19 11.77
N THR A 68 3.95 -7.33 11.25
CA THR A 68 4.88 -7.36 10.11
C THR A 68 4.24 -6.75 8.86
N LEU A 69 3.00 -7.09 8.54
CA LEU A 69 2.27 -6.51 7.42
C LEU A 69 2.08 -5.00 7.56
N GLN A 70 1.80 -4.52 8.77
CA GLN A 70 1.67 -3.09 9.04
C GLN A 70 3.00 -2.37 8.81
N HIS A 71 4.12 -2.90 9.28
CA HIS A 71 5.45 -2.33 9.07
C HIS A 71 5.83 -2.35 7.58
N VAL A 72 5.57 -3.45 6.89
CA VAL A 72 5.85 -3.61 5.45
C VAL A 72 5.00 -2.64 4.61
N ALA A 73 3.77 -2.35 5.01
CA ALA A 73 2.92 -1.39 4.29
C ALA A 73 3.26 0.07 4.61
N ALA A 74 3.63 0.38 5.85
CA ALA A 74 3.90 1.76 6.28
C ALA A 74 5.21 2.32 5.70
N ALA A 75 6.26 1.50 5.63
CA ALA A 75 7.57 1.94 5.18
C ALA A 75 7.59 2.47 3.72
N PRO A 76 6.97 1.81 2.73
CA PRO A 76 6.90 2.33 1.37
C PRO A 76 6.13 3.66 1.25
N VAL A 77 5.07 3.82 2.03
CA VAL A 77 4.27 5.05 2.04
C VAL A 77 5.04 6.21 2.65
N SER A 78 5.89 5.94 3.67
CA SER A 78 6.66 6.97 4.35
C SER A 78 7.59 7.74 3.41
N PHE A 79 8.26 7.08 2.47
CA PHE A 79 9.11 7.74 1.47
C PHE A 79 8.30 8.73 0.63
N SER A 80 7.16 8.31 0.11
CA SER A 80 6.33 9.13 -0.76
C SER A 80 5.85 10.40 -0.07
N ILE A 81 5.49 10.30 1.22
CA ILE A 81 5.07 11.44 2.02
C ILE A 81 6.26 12.34 2.36
N LEU A 82 7.31 11.77 2.95
CA LEU A 82 8.45 12.55 3.40
C LEU A 82 9.20 13.19 2.23
N ALA A 83 9.48 12.42 1.19
CA ALA A 83 10.17 12.96 0.02
C ALA A 83 9.29 13.97 -0.74
N GLY A 84 7.97 13.73 -0.82
CA GLY A 84 7.05 14.68 -1.44
C GLY A 84 6.95 16.03 -0.72
N LEU A 85 7.08 16.02 0.60
CA LEU A 85 7.03 17.24 1.41
C LEU A 85 8.39 17.95 1.53
N LEU A 86 9.47 17.19 1.67
CA LEU A 86 10.79 17.72 2.03
C LEU A 86 11.74 17.88 0.84
N TRP A 87 11.54 17.10 -0.22
CA TRP A 87 12.47 17.03 -1.34
C TRP A 87 11.85 17.49 -2.66
N LYS A 88 12.21 18.66 -3.12
CA LYS A 88 11.69 19.29 -4.34
C LYS A 88 11.92 18.47 -5.65
N LYS A 89 12.85 17.53 -5.64
CA LYS A 89 13.17 16.68 -6.80
C LYS A 89 12.40 15.36 -6.83
N THR A 90 11.48 15.15 -5.89
CA THR A 90 10.62 13.97 -5.90
C THR A 90 9.69 13.97 -7.09
N THR A 91 9.62 12.84 -7.80
CA THR A 91 8.74 12.67 -8.96
C THR A 91 7.63 11.66 -8.66
N LYS A 92 6.51 11.77 -9.38
CA LYS A 92 5.41 10.80 -9.27
C LYS A 92 5.87 9.37 -9.58
N GLN A 93 6.77 9.22 -10.55
CA GLN A 93 7.32 7.92 -10.91
C GLN A 93 8.23 7.37 -9.80
N GLY A 94 9.06 8.21 -9.19
CA GLY A 94 9.89 7.82 -8.04
C GLY A 94 9.05 7.34 -6.85
N ALA A 95 7.97 8.05 -6.52
CA ALA A 95 7.05 7.65 -5.47
C ALA A 95 6.36 6.32 -5.79
N PHE A 96 5.88 6.13 -7.02
CA PHE A 96 5.21 4.90 -7.44
C PHE A 96 6.15 3.68 -7.38
N TRP A 97 7.35 3.79 -7.98
CA TRP A 97 8.30 2.69 -7.99
C TRP A 97 8.86 2.37 -6.61
N SER A 98 9.05 3.35 -5.75
CA SER A 98 9.47 3.13 -4.37
C SER A 98 8.44 2.33 -3.57
N MET A 99 7.15 2.67 -3.71
CA MET A 99 6.07 1.92 -3.07
C MET A 99 6.00 0.49 -3.58
N LEU A 100 6.02 0.30 -4.90
CA LEU A 100 5.90 -1.02 -5.52
C LEU A 100 7.06 -1.94 -5.12
N THR A 101 8.30 -1.46 -5.25
CA THR A 101 9.48 -2.25 -4.88
C THR A 101 9.57 -2.52 -3.38
N GLY A 102 9.20 -1.56 -2.54
CA GLY A 102 9.13 -1.75 -1.10
C GLY A 102 8.13 -2.82 -0.69
N MET A 103 6.93 -2.82 -1.26
CA MET A 103 5.93 -3.85 -1.02
C MET A 103 6.40 -5.24 -1.49
N ILE A 104 6.97 -5.33 -2.70
CA ILE A 104 7.51 -6.59 -3.23
C ILE A 104 8.63 -7.12 -2.32
N THR A 105 9.54 -6.26 -1.88
CA THR A 105 10.63 -6.63 -0.97
C THR A 105 10.08 -7.16 0.36
N GLY A 106 9.09 -6.50 0.93
CA GLY A 106 8.49 -6.93 2.19
C GLY A 106 7.80 -8.29 2.10
N VAL A 107 7.02 -8.50 1.04
CA VAL A 107 6.36 -9.80 0.79
C VAL A 107 7.39 -10.89 0.54
N ALA A 108 8.42 -10.63 -0.30
CA ALA A 108 9.47 -11.59 -0.56
C ALA A 108 10.25 -11.96 0.70
N TRP A 109 10.56 -10.97 1.57
CA TRP A 109 11.25 -11.20 2.84
C TRP A 109 10.45 -12.10 3.78
N MET A 110 9.14 -11.91 3.85
CA MET A 110 8.24 -12.77 4.62
C MET A 110 8.20 -14.20 4.05
N LEU A 111 8.05 -14.34 2.73
CA LEU A 111 7.95 -15.65 2.09
C LEU A 111 9.24 -16.47 2.20
N LEU A 112 10.39 -15.80 2.24
CA LEU A 112 11.69 -16.43 2.43
C LEU A 112 12.00 -16.78 3.91
N GLY A 113 11.12 -16.42 4.83
CA GLY A 113 11.31 -16.69 6.26
C GLY A 113 12.48 -15.93 6.90
N LEU A 114 12.96 -14.86 6.25
CA LEU A 114 14.10 -14.09 6.74
C LEU A 114 13.74 -13.15 7.89
N THR A 115 12.47 -13.05 8.22
CA THR A 115 11.94 -12.20 9.31
C THR A 115 12.48 -12.60 10.67
N ASP A 116 12.84 -13.88 10.85
CA ASP A 116 13.42 -14.39 12.09
C ASP A 116 14.89 -13.94 12.31
N ILE A 117 15.57 -13.55 11.23
CA ILE A 117 16.97 -13.08 11.28
C ILE A 117 17.02 -11.55 11.37
N VAL A 118 16.24 -10.88 10.51
CA VAL A 118 16.16 -9.41 10.45
C VAL A 118 14.71 -9.03 10.18
N GLU A 119 14.17 -8.11 10.96
CA GLU A 119 12.81 -7.62 10.73
C GLU A 119 12.64 -7.05 9.31
N ALA A 120 11.55 -7.38 8.66
CA ALA A 120 11.25 -6.99 7.27
C ALA A 120 11.27 -5.47 7.05
N VAL A 121 11.05 -4.67 8.08
CA VAL A 121 11.06 -3.21 7.99
C VAL A 121 12.40 -2.65 7.50
N TYR A 122 13.53 -3.22 7.93
CA TYR A 122 14.85 -2.72 7.57
C TYR A 122 15.13 -2.82 6.06
N PRO A 123 15.07 -4.02 5.43
CA PRO A 123 15.29 -4.13 4.01
C PRO A 123 14.24 -3.37 3.19
N VAL A 124 12.99 -3.33 3.65
CA VAL A 124 11.93 -2.57 2.98
C VAL A 124 12.25 -1.08 2.95
N VAL A 125 12.67 -0.49 4.07
CA VAL A 125 13.06 0.92 4.14
C VAL A 125 14.24 1.20 3.20
N VAL A 126 15.31 0.40 3.27
CA VAL A 126 16.50 0.59 2.43
C VAL A 126 16.15 0.56 0.94
N VAL A 127 15.38 -0.44 0.50
CA VAL A 127 14.98 -0.58 -0.91
C VAL A 127 14.04 0.54 -1.32
N THR A 128 13.04 0.86 -0.50
CA THR A 128 12.07 1.93 -0.79
C THR A 128 12.75 3.27 -1.00
N TYR A 129 13.60 3.67 -0.06
CA TYR A 129 14.30 4.96 -0.13
C TYR A 129 15.36 4.96 -1.24
N GLY A 130 16.12 3.86 -1.41
CA GLY A 130 17.11 3.73 -2.47
C GLY A 130 16.49 3.86 -3.86
N VAL A 131 15.48 3.07 -4.15
CA VAL A 131 14.78 3.10 -5.45
C VAL A 131 14.06 4.44 -5.65
N GLY A 132 13.38 4.95 -4.61
CA GLY A 132 12.69 6.22 -4.68
C GLY A 132 13.61 7.38 -5.04
N ILE A 133 14.79 7.46 -4.42
CA ILE A 133 15.80 8.48 -4.72
C ILE A 133 16.34 8.31 -6.14
N ILE A 134 16.77 7.11 -6.51
CA ILE A 134 17.36 6.83 -7.82
C ILE A 134 16.36 7.15 -8.94
N VAL A 135 15.15 6.62 -8.88
CA VAL A 135 14.14 6.86 -9.91
C VAL A 135 13.71 8.32 -9.96
N SER A 136 13.60 8.99 -8.81
CA SER A 136 13.28 10.42 -8.79
C SER A 136 14.37 11.24 -9.46
N LEU A 137 15.64 10.96 -9.22
CA LEU A 137 16.75 11.65 -9.88
C LEU A 137 16.80 11.40 -11.39
N MET A 138 16.50 10.18 -11.83
CA MET A 138 16.48 9.83 -13.25
C MET A 138 15.29 10.44 -14.00
N THR A 139 14.18 10.64 -13.31
CA THR A 139 12.94 11.14 -13.93
C THR A 139 12.69 12.62 -13.65
N TYR A 140 13.55 13.25 -12.85
CA TYR A 140 13.46 14.68 -12.59
C TYR A 140 13.82 15.46 -13.85
N LYS A 141 12.82 16.14 -14.43
CA LYS A 141 13.06 17.16 -15.46
C LYS A 141 13.00 18.52 -14.79
N GLU A 142 14.10 19.24 -14.85
CA GLU A 142 14.13 20.64 -14.45
C GLU A 142 13.14 21.40 -15.36
N LYS A 143 12.14 22.02 -14.74
CA LYS A 143 11.17 22.85 -15.45
C LYS A 143 11.88 24.19 -15.71
N ASN A 144 12.48 24.33 -16.89
CA ASN A 144 12.83 25.64 -17.44
C ASN A 144 11.59 26.47 -17.72
#